data_30a51916179d6bc02887ec085226c13c
#
_entry.id   30a51916179d6bc02887ec085226c13c
#
_cell.length_a   1.000
_cell.length_b   1.000
_cell.length_c   1.000
_cell.angle_alpha   90.00
_cell.angle_beta   90.00
_cell.angle_gamma   90.00
#
_symmetry.space_group_name_H-M   'P 1'
#
loop_
_entity.id
_entity.type
_entity.pdbx_description
1 polymer ?
#
loop_
_entity_poly.entity_id
_entity_poly.type
_entity_poly.pdbx_seq_one_letter_code
_entity_poly.pdbx_strand_id
1 'polypeptide(L)'
;MTPITVACLDMAGTTVADDGVVLEAFAAAIATQNLPVAACHQAMADVRSSMGQSKIEVFRRILGDEAMARKANEAFEDHYAAAVQAGQVSAMPGAEETFASLRRAGVRICLATGFSPATRDAIIGRLGWGGLIDLALSPADAGRGRPWPDLPLTALLRLRGGAVSELAVAGDTGSDIESGLRAGAAIVAGVLTGASTRADLEQAGAPLILDTIADILPHIDSVTG
;
A
#
# COMPACT_ATOMS: atom_id res chain seq x y z
N MET A 1 -22.55 16.37 -4.91
CA MET A 1 -21.11 16.03 -5.01
C MET A 1 -20.97 14.91 -6.04
N THR A 2 -19.81 14.77 -6.67
CA THR A 2 -19.59 13.68 -7.65
C THR A 2 -19.45 12.35 -6.90
N PRO A 3 -20.17 11.28 -7.27
CA PRO A 3 -20.07 10.00 -6.57
C PRO A 3 -18.69 9.38 -6.73
N ILE A 4 -18.20 8.69 -5.70
CA ILE A 4 -16.98 7.90 -5.78
C ILE A 4 -17.27 6.67 -6.64
N THR A 5 -16.45 6.43 -7.66
CA THR A 5 -16.57 5.28 -8.57
C THR A 5 -15.35 4.36 -8.54
N VAL A 6 -14.22 4.84 -7.97
CA VAL A 6 -12.97 4.08 -7.84
C VAL A 6 -12.40 4.25 -6.44
N ALA A 7 -12.10 3.14 -5.78
CA ALA A 7 -11.33 3.07 -4.54
C ALA A 7 -9.95 2.45 -4.80
N CYS A 8 -8.89 3.19 -4.52
CA CYS A 8 -7.51 2.73 -4.58
C CYS A 8 -7.00 2.53 -3.15
N LEU A 9 -6.92 1.28 -2.71
CA LEU A 9 -6.63 0.89 -1.33
C LEU A 9 -5.24 0.25 -1.24
N ASP A 10 -4.49 0.61 -0.21
CA ASP A 10 -3.22 -0.07 0.08
C ASP A 10 -3.45 -1.51 0.56
N MET A 11 -2.38 -2.31 0.52
CA MET A 11 -2.39 -3.71 0.95
C MET A 11 -1.89 -3.86 2.38
N ALA A 12 -0.57 -3.92 2.61
CA ALA A 12 0.03 -4.23 3.90
C ALA A 12 -0.22 -3.12 4.94
N GLY A 13 -0.85 -3.47 6.06
CA GLY A 13 -1.25 -2.51 7.09
C GLY A 13 -2.62 -1.87 6.87
N THR A 14 -3.22 -2.02 5.69
CA THR A 14 -4.53 -1.45 5.34
C THR A 14 -5.59 -2.51 5.08
N THR A 15 -5.39 -3.37 4.08
CA THR A 15 -6.28 -4.48 3.74
C THR A 15 -5.67 -5.84 4.06
N VAL A 16 -4.35 -5.92 4.22
CA VAL A 16 -3.57 -7.13 4.54
C VAL A 16 -2.86 -6.94 5.87
N ALA A 17 -3.07 -7.85 6.80
CA ALA A 17 -2.30 -7.99 8.04
C ALA A 17 -1.11 -8.93 7.79
N ASP A 18 0.08 -8.50 8.17
CA ASP A 18 1.32 -9.25 7.99
C ASP A 18 2.18 -9.36 9.26
N ASP A 19 1.65 -8.91 10.39
CA ASP A 19 2.25 -9.01 11.73
C ASP A 19 3.75 -8.64 11.80
N GLY A 20 4.19 -7.71 10.94
CA GLY A 20 5.56 -7.22 10.90
C GLY A 20 6.49 -7.95 9.92
N VAL A 21 5.99 -8.87 9.11
CA VAL A 21 6.75 -9.60 8.08
C VAL A 21 7.49 -8.66 7.12
N VAL A 22 6.90 -7.50 6.78
CA VAL A 22 7.58 -6.49 5.94
C VAL A 22 8.90 -6.03 6.58
N LEU A 23 8.89 -5.72 7.88
CA LEU A 23 10.10 -5.27 8.58
C LEU A 23 11.12 -6.42 8.74
N GLU A 24 10.66 -7.64 8.98
CA GLU A 24 11.51 -8.84 9.05
C GLU A 24 12.19 -9.10 7.69
N ALA A 25 11.45 -9.01 6.60
CA ALA A 25 12.00 -9.17 5.25
C ALA A 25 13.05 -8.09 4.92
N PHE A 26 12.82 -6.83 5.31
CA PHE A 26 13.83 -5.77 5.18
C PHE A 26 15.08 -6.07 6.02
N ALA A 27 14.92 -6.50 7.27
CA ALA A 27 16.05 -6.84 8.14
C ALA A 27 16.87 -8.02 7.57
N ALA A 28 16.19 -9.07 7.09
CA ALA A 28 16.83 -10.20 6.43
C ALA A 28 17.61 -9.78 5.18
N ALA A 29 17.00 -8.95 4.32
CA ALA A 29 17.64 -8.43 3.11
C ALA A 29 18.88 -7.57 3.41
N ILE A 30 18.80 -6.66 4.40
CA ILE A 30 19.93 -5.83 4.84
C ILE A 30 21.07 -6.68 5.40
N ALA A 31 20.75 -7.73 6.16
CA ALA A 31 21.75 -8.65 6.72
C ALA A 31 22.60 -9.34 5.63
N THR A 32 22.05 -9.57 4.43
CA THR A 32 22.80 -10.15 3.30
C THR A 32 23.85 -9.22 2.71
N GLN A 33 23.85 -7.93 3.06
CA GLN A 33 24.72 -6.91 2.47
C GLN A 33 26.06 -6.75 3.21
N ASN A 34 26.29 -7.49 4.30
CA ASN A 34 27.51 -7.43 5.10
C ASN A 34 27.91 -6.01 5.57
N LEU A 35 26.91 -5.19 5.90
CA LEU A 35 27.13 -3.82 6.39
C LEU A 35 27.63 -3.85 7.85
N PRO A 36 28.37 -2.80 8.29
CA PRO A 36 28.65 -2.60 9.71
C PRO A 36 27.36 -2.48 10.52
N VAL A 37 27.36 -2.94 11.80
CA VAL A 37 26.17 -2.94 12.67
C VAL A 37 25.49 -1.58 12.75
N ALA A 38 26.27 -0.49 12.90
CA ALA A 38 25.72 0.86 12.94
C ALA A 38 24.99 1.23 11.64
N ALA A 39 25.53 0.81 10.47
CA ALA A 39 24.88 1.05 9.18
C ALA A 39 23.58 0.21 9.03
N CYS A 40 23.55 -1.01 9.57
CA CYS A 40 22.30 -1.80 9.60
C CYS A 40 21.21 -1.11 10.43
N HIS A 41 21.57 -0.57 11.60
CA HIS A 41 20.61 0.16 12.45
C HIS A 41 20.06 1.41 11.74
N GLN A 42 20.95 2.19 11.08
CA GLN A 42 20.51 3.36 10.30
C GLN A 42 19.62 2.94 9.14
N ALA A 43 20.00 1.90 8.39
CA ALA A 43 19.20 1.37 7.30
C ALA A 43 17.78 0.98 7.75
N MET A 44 17.63 0.33 8.91
CA MET A 44 16.32 -0.03 9.45
C MET A 44 15.52 1.19 9.94
N ALA A 45 16.16 2.26 10.41
CA ALA A 45 15.48 3.52 10.70
C ALA A 45 14.94 4.17 9.41
N ASP A 46 15.76 4.17 8.35
CA ASP A 46 15.38 4.70 7.04
C ASP A 46 14.26 3.87 6.38
N VAL A 47 14.26 2.54 6.58
CA VAL A 47 13.15 1.66 6.18
C VAL A 47 11.84 2.12 6.83
N ARG A 48 11.83 2.30 8.16
CA ARG A 48 10.60 2.72 8.88
C ARG A 48 10.05 4.03 8.38
N SER A 49 10.92 5.01 8.10
CA SER A 49 10.51 6.33 7.57
C SER A 49 10.03 6.29 6.12
N SER A 50 10.22 5.17 5.42
CA SER A 50 9.86 4.98 4.00
C SER A 50 8.83 3.89 3.76
N MET A 51 8.10 3.50 4.80
CA MET A 51 7.02 2.52 4.64
C MET A 51 6.01 2.99 3.59
N GLY A 52 5.39 2.04 2.90
CA GLY A 52 4.48 2.30 1.78
C GLY A 52 5.16 2.56 0.43
N GLN A 53 6.45 2.89 0.39
CA GLN A 53 7.19 3.14 -0.86
C GLN A 53 7.57 1.83 -1.60
N SER A 54 8.00 1.97 -2.85
CA SER A 54 8.58 0.89 -3.66
C SER A 54 9.82 0.32 -2.98
N LYS A 55 9.87 -1.01 -2.78
CA LYS A 55 10.94 -1.68 -2.04
C LYS A 55 12.31 -1.47 -2.68
N ILE A 56 12.41 -1.59 -3.99
CA ILE A 56 13.67 -1.34 -4.71
C ILE A 56 14.13 0.12 -4.58
N GLU A 57 13.22 1.10 -4.57
CA GLU A 57 13.59 2.51 -4.37
C GLU A 57 14.10 2.77 -2.93
N VAL A 58 13.50 2.10 -1.94
CA VAL A 58 14.00 2.14 -0.56
C VAL A 58 15.42 1.60 -0.49
N PHE A 59 15.70 0.43 -1.10
CA PHE A 59 17.04 -0.14 -1.13
C PHE A 59 18.04 0.72 -1.90
N ARG A 60 17.67 1.30 -3.03
CA ARG A 60 18.51 2.24 -3.79
C ARG A 60 18.96 3.42 -2.93
N ARG A 61 18.02 4.01 -2.19
CA ARG A 61 18.30 5.14 -1.32
C ARG A 61 19.22 4.77 -0.15
N ILE A 62 18.98 3.61 0.48
CA ILE A 62 19.72 3.17 1.67
C ILE A 62 21.13 2.70 1.31
N LEU A 63 21.28 1.95 0.23
CA LEU A 63 22.53 1.29 -0.11
C LEU A 63 23.42 2.12 -1.04
N GLY A 64 22.84 3.05 -1.83
CA GLY A 64 23.57 3.91 -2.74
C GLY A 64 24.24 3.20 -3.93
N ASP A 65 24.02 1.90 -4.08
CA ASP A 65 24.57 1.05 -5.15
C ASP A 65 23.47 0.21 -5.77
N GLU A 66 23.36 0.23 -7.10
CA GLU A 66 22.29 -0.45 -7.82
C GLU A 66 22.37 -1.98 -7.72
N ALA A 67 23.57 -2.54 -7.74
CA ALA A 67 23.75 -4.00 -7.68
C ALA A 67 23.40 -4.52 -6.27
N MET A 68 23.83 -3.79 -5.22
CA MET A 68 23.45 -4.09 -3.85
C MET A 68 21.93 -3.92 -3.63
N ALA A 69 21.34 -2.86 -4.19
CA ALA A 69 19.91 -2.62 -4.06
C ALA A 69 19.08 -3.74 -4.71
N ARG A 70 19.45 -4.20 -5.90
CA ARG A 70 18.78 -5.33 -6.57
C ARG A 70 18.90 -6.62 -5.77
N LYS A 71 20.11 -6.95 -5.30
CA LYS A 71 20.35 -8.14 -4.47
C LYS A 71 19.56 -8.11 -3.17
N ALA A 72 19.51 -6.96 -2.51
CA ALA A 72 18.71 -6.79 -1.31
C ALA A 72 17.22 -6.91 -1.60
N ASN A 73 16.74 -6.33 -2.70
CA ASN A 73 15.35 -6.45 -3.11
C ASN A 73 14.96 -7.91 -3.44
N GLU A 74 15.81 -8.66 -4.12
CA GLU A 74 15.59 -10.10 -4.37
C GLU A 74 15.47 -10.86 -3.04
N ALA A 75 16.40 -10.66 -2.10
CA ALA A 75 16.35 -11.30 -0.80
C ALA A 75 15.09 -10.91 0.02
N PHE A 76 14.62 -9.66 -0.10
CA PHE A 76 13.37 -9.21 0.49
C PHE A 76 12.17 -9.95 -0.12
N GLU A 77 12.08 -10.01 -1.45
CA GLU A 77 10.98 -10.67 -2.16
C GLU A 77 10.93 -12.17 -1.83
N ASP A 78 12.08 -12.85 -1.78
CA ASP A 78 12.18 -14.26 -1.42
C ASP A 78 11.70 -14.51 0.03
N HIS A 79 12.13 -13.69 0.97
CA HIS A 79 11.71 -13.80 2.38
C HIS A 79 10.20 -13.58 2.51
N TYR A 80 9.68 -12.53 1.90
CA TYR A 80 8.26 -12.21 1.97
C TYR A 80 7.40 -13.28 1.27
N ALA A 81 7.82 -13.78 0.12
CA ALA A 81 7.15 -14.87 -0.58
C ALA A 81 7.08 -16.15 0.27
N ALA A 82 8.17 -16.49 0.97
CA ALA A 82 8.17 -17.63 1.90
C ALA A 82 7.17 -17.42 3.05
N ALA A 83 7.08 -16.23 3.61
CA ALA A 83 6.11 -15.89 4.66
C ALA A 83 4.66 -15.99 4.16
N VAL A 84 4.37 -15.51 2.93
CA VAL A 84 3.05 -15.67 2.30
C VAL A 84 2.70 -17.16 2.15
N GLN A 85 3.63 -17.98 1.67
CA GLN A 85 3.42 -19.44 1.53
C GLN A 85 3.21 -20.12 2.90
N ALA A 86 3.92 -19.68 3.94
CA ALA A 86 3.76 -20.16 5.31
C ALA A 86 2.44 -19.72 5.97
N GLY A 87 1.64 -18.85 5.31
CA GLY A 87 0.37 -18.37 5.83
C GLY A 87 0.50 -17.27 6.89
N GLN A 88 1.61 -16.53 6.89
CA GLN A 88 1.87 -15.42 7.82
C GLN A 88 1.20 -14.11 7.39
N VAL A 89 0.44 -14.12 6.31
CA VAL A 89 -0.38 -12.99 5.87
C VAL A 89 -1.86 -13.38 5.92
N SER A 90 -2.69 -12.46 6.36
CA SER A 90 -4.15 -12.65 6.46
C SER A 90 -4.90 -11.37 6.01
N ALA A 91 -6.21 -11.50 5.80
CA ALA A 91 -7.04 -10.33 5.59
C ALA A 91 -7.05 -9.45 6.85
N MET A 92 -6.94 -8.14 6.69
CA MET A 92 -7.22 -7.21 7.77
C MET A 92 -8.70 -7.34 8.18
N PRO A 93 -9.03 -7.35 9.49
CA PRO A 93 -10.42 -7.41 9.93
C PRO A 93 -11.29 -6.36 9.25
N GLY A 94 -12.40 -6.79 8.65
CA GLY A 94 -13.34 -5.92 7.93
C GLY A 94 -12.97 -5.60 6.48
N ALA A 95 -11.80 -6.04 5.96
CA ALA A 95 -11.38 -5.71 4.60
C ALA A 95 -12.30 -6.34 3.53
N GLU A 96 -12.63 -7.62 3.67
CA GLU A 96 -13.47 -8.32 2.69
C GLU A 96 -14.90 -7.81 2.70
N GLU A 97 -15.45 -7.50 3.87
CA GLU A 97 -16.76 -6.86 4.02
C GLU A 97 -16.77 -5.46 3.41
N THR A 98 -15.66 -4.73 3.53
CA THR A 98 -15.48 -3.43 2.87
C THR A 98 -15.49 -3.59 1.36
N PHE A 99 -14.75 -4.56 0.80
CA PHE A 99 -14.79 -4.84 -0.64
C PHE A 99 -16.21 -5.17 -1.11
N ALA A 100 -16.92 -6.04 -0.40
CA ALA A 100 -18.29 -6.40 -0.75
C ALA A 100 -19.24 -5.20 -0.71
N SER A 101 -19.07 -4.28 0.26
CA SER A 101 -19.89 -3.07 0.40
C SER A 101 -19.59 -2.06 -0.71
N LEU A 102 -18.32 -1.79 -1.00
CA LEU A 102 -17.89 -0.93 -2.11
C LEU A 102 -18.46 -1.40 -3.45
N ARG A 103 -18.36 -2.71 -3.72
CA ARG A 103 -18.91 -3.29 -4.96
C ARG A 103 -20.42 -3.17 -5.05
N ARG A 104 -21.15 -3.35 -3.94
CA ARG A 104 -22.61 -3.13 -3.89
C ARG A 104 -22.98 -1.67 -4.17
N ALA A 105 -22.15 -0.72 -3.76
CA ALA A 105 -22.30 0.70 -4.06
C ALA A 105 -21.86 1.07 -5.50
N GLY A 106 -21.41 0.09 -6.30
CA GLY A 106 -20.93 0.34 -7.67
C GLY A 106 -19.50 0.89 -7.76
N VAL A 107 -18.76 0.91 -6.65
CA VAL A 107 -17.38 1.36 -6.60
C VAL A 107 -16.44 0.23 -7.02
N ARG A 108 -15.56 0.48 -7.97
CA ARG A 108 -14.54 -0.44 -8.44
C ARG A 108 -13.31 -0.35 -7.56
N ILE A 109 -12.71 -1.49 -7.25
CA ILE A 109 -11.65 -1.64 -6.27
C ILE A 109 -10.32 -1.92 -6.95
N CYS A 110 -9.33 -1.07 -6.68
CA CYS A 110 -7.93 -1.31 -6.97
C CYS A 110 -7.17 -1.51 -5.65
N LEU A 111 -6.43 -2.61 -5.54
CA LEU A 111 -5.38 -2.73 -4.53
C LEU A 111 -4.07 -2.19 -5.10
N ALA A 112 -3.43 -1.29 -4.37
CA ALA A 112 -2.15 -0.71 -4.75
C ALA A 112 -1.09 -1.01 -3.69
N THR A 113 0.12 -1.33 -4.10
CA THR A 113 1.17 -1.72 -3.17
C THR A 113 2.55 -1.25 -3.62
N GLY A 114 3.50 -1.19 -2.67
CA GLY A 114 4.92 -0.99 -2.96
C GLY A 114 5.69 -2.30 -3.24
N PHE A 115 5.03 -3.45 -3.20
CA PHE A 115 5.62 -4.75 -3.55
C PHE A 115 5.82 -4.92 -5.07
N SER A 116 6.61 -5.93 -5.44
CA SER A 116 6.68 -6.39 -6.83
C SER A 116 5.34 -6.98 -7.30
N PRO A 117 5.10 -7.06 -8.63
CA PRO A 117 3.92 -7.75 -9.15
C PRO A 117 3.81 -9.21 -8.67
N ALA A 118 4.94 -9.92 -8.56
CA ALA A 118 4.95 -11.32 -8.14
C ALA A 118 4.49 -11.49 -6.69
N THR A 119 4.99 -10.67 -5.78
CA THR A 119 4.60 -10.68 -4.35
C THR A 119 3.14 -10.25 -4.19
N ARG A 120 2.72 -9.17 -4.86
CA ARG A 120 1.31 -8.74 -4.89
C ARG A 120 0.37 -9.88 -5.30
N ASP A 121 0.68 -10.53 -6.41
CA ASP A 121 -0.19 -11.60 -6.96
C ASP A 121 -0.17 -12.83 -6.05
N ALA A 122 0.94 -13.15 -5.41
CA ALA A 122 1.02 -14.21 -4.42
C ALA A 122 0.13 -13.94 -3.18
N ILE A 123 0.11 -12.71 -2.68
CA ILE A 123 -0.77 -12.30 -1.57
C ILE A 123 -2.25 -12.45 -1.99
N ILE A 124 -2.62 -11.88 -3.14
CA ILE A 124 -3.99 -11.93 -3.67
C ILE A 124 -4.44 -13.37 -3.88
N GLY A 125 -3.57 -14.22 -4.44
CA GLY A 125 -3.85 -15.65 -4.64
C GLY A 125 -4.01 -16.40 -3.32
N ARG A 126 -3.15 -16.13 -2.33
CA ARG A 126 -3.20 -16.74 -0.99
C ARG A 126 -4.48 -16.40 -0.24
N LEU A 127 -4.96 -15.16 -0.37
CA LEU A 127 -6.19 -14.68 0.27
C LEU A 127 -7.47 -14.97 -0.54
N GLY A 128 -7.33 -15.46 -1.77
CA GLY A 128 -8.49 -15.78 -2.63
C GLY A 128 -9.21 -14.54 -3.18
N TRP A 129 -8.55 -13.40 -3.26
CA TRP A 129 -9.18 -12.10 -3.58
C TRP A 129 -9.38 -11.82 -5.07
N GLY A 130 -8.96 -12.73 -5.97
CA GLY A 130 -9.07 -12.52 -7.42
C GLY A 130 -10.47 -12.21 -7.94
N GLY A 131 -11.53 -12.64 -7.21
CA GLY A 131 -12.93 -12.33 -7.53
C GLY A 131 -13.52 -11.16 -6.73
N LEU A 132 -12.81 -10.62 -5.75
CA LEU A 132 -13.30 -9.57 -4.85
C LEU A 132 -12.88 -8.17 -5.28
N ILE A 133 -11.81 -8.05 -6.05
CA ILE A 133 -11.23 -6.79 -6.52
C ILE A 133 -11.25 -6.71 -8.04
N ASP A 134 -11.16 -5.51 -8.61
CA ASP A 134 -11.23 -5.28 -10.06
C ASP A 134 -9.83 -5.07 -10.67
N LEU A 135 -8.86 -4.62 -9.87
CA LEU A 135 -7.50 -4.31 -10.30
C LEU A 135 -6.52 -4.45 -9.14
N ALA A 136 -5.27 -4.79 -9.45
CA ALA A 136 -4.16 -4.68 -8.52
C ALA A 136 -2.96 -4.05 -9.22
N LEU A 137 -2.27 -3.13 -8.54
CA LEU A 137 -1.15 -2.35 -9.09
C LEU A 137 0.07 -2.39 -8.18
N SER A 138 1.21 -2.56 -8.81
CA SER A 138 2.56 -2.34 -8.28
C SER A 138 3.22 -1.15 -8.99
N PRO A 139 4.33 -0.59 -8.49
CA PRO A 139 5.02 0.51 -9.18
C PRO A 139 5.37 0.19 -10.64
N ALA A 140 5.70 -1.08 -10.94
CA ALA A 140 6.00 -1.53 -12.30
C ALA A 140 4.81 -1.39 -13.28
N ASP A 141 3.57 -1.35 -12.78
CA ASP A 141 2.36 -1.23 -13.60
C ASP A 141 1.99 0.23 -13.89
N ALA A 142 2.52 1.18 -13.12
CA ALA A 142 2.10 2.58 -13.13
C ALA A 142 3.23 3.58 -13.44
N GLY A 143 4.50 3.16 -13.28
CA GLY A 143 5.68 3.98 -13.49
C GLY A 143 6.41 4.27 -12.18
N ARG A 144 5.89 5.15 -11.31
CA ARG A 144 6.48 5.47 -10.02
C ARG A 144 5.62 4.94 -8.89
N GLY A 145 6.30 4.47 -7.81
CA GLY A 145 5.63 4.16 -6.55
C GLY A 145 5.29 5.42 -5.75
N ARG A 146 4.60 5.24 -4.63
CA ARG A 146 4.33 6.30 -3.65
C ARG A 146 5.64 6.96 -3.19
N PRO A 147 5.64 8.21 -2.92
CA PRO A 147 4.50 9.12 -2.74
C PRO A 147 4.02 9.81 -4.05
N TRP A 148 4.36 9.29 -5.20
CA TRP A 148 3.90 9.81 -6.49
C TRP A 148 2.46 9.40 -6.77
N PRO A 149 1.69 10.18 -7.55
CA PRO A 149 0.28 9.92 -7.81
C PRO A 149 0.02 8.84 -8.87
N ASP A 150 1.07 8.20 -9.36
CA ASP A 150 1.00 7.30 -10.53
C ASP A 150 0.08 6.11 -10.29
N LEU A 151 0.14 5.47 -9.10
CA LEU A 151 -0.72 4.33 -8.76
C LEU A 151 -2.21 4.70 -8.72
N PRO A 152 -2.67 5.70 -7.94
CA PRO A 152 -4.09 6.06 -7.89
C PRO A 152 -4.60 6.63 -9.21
N LEU A 153 -3.81 7.39 -9.96
CA LEU A 153 -4.21 7.86 -11.29
C LEU A 153 -4.30 6.73 -12.31
N THR A 154 -3.39 5.75 -12.27
CA THR A 154 -3.46 4.54 -13.10
C THR A 154 -4.68 3.71 -12.75
N ALA A 155 -5.02 3.57 -11.46
CA ALA A 155 -6.24 2.91 -11.00
C ALA A 155 -7.48 3.59 -11.59
N LEU A 156 -7.57 4.91 -11.46
CA LEU A 156 -8.68 5.71 -12.01
C LEU A 156 -8.85 5.48 -13.51
N LEU A 157 -7.76 5.57 -14.27
CA LEU A 157 -7.78 5.40 -15.73
C LEU A 157 -8.16 3.98 -16.15
N ARG A 158 -7.52 2.96 -15.57
CA ARG A 158 -7.77 1.55 -15.94
C ARG A 158 -9.17 1.08 -15.53
N LEU A 159 -9.69 1.62 -14.43
CA LEU A 159 -11.05 1.36 -13.97
C LEU A 159 -12.08 2.34 -14.56
N ARG A 160 -11.69 3.15 -15.52
CA ARG A 160 -12.58 4.06 -16.28
C ARG A 160 -13.35 5.04 -15.39
N GLY A 161 -12.73 5.58 -14.34
CA GLY A 161 -13.24 6.73 -13.62
C GLY A 161 -13.19 7.99 -14.49
N GLY A 162 -14.17 8.87 -14.37
CA GLY A 162 -14.32 10.04 -15.23
C GLY A 162 -13.49 11.24 -14.77
N ALA A 163 -13.25 11.36 -13.47
CA ALA A 163 -12.51 12.48 -12.88
C ALA A 163 -11.85 12.09 -11.56
N VAL A 164 -10.83 12.83 -11.15
CA VAL A 164 -10.16 12.62 -9.84
C VAL A 164 -11.10 12.84 -8.65
N SER A 165 -12.18 13.60 -8.84
CA SER A 165 -13.27 13.78 -7.88
C SER A 165 -14.11 12.51 -7.65
N GLU A 166 -13.91 11.46 -8.44
CA GLU A 166 -14.53 10.14 -8.28
C GLU A 166 -13.61 9.11 -7.57
N LEU A 167 -12.41 9.54 -7.17
CA LEU A 167 -11.38 8.68 -6.61
C LEU A 167 -11.33 8.79 -5.09
N ALA A 168 -11.35 7.65 -4.41
CA ALA A 168 -10.97 7.50 -3.02
C ALA A 168 -9.63 6.77 -2.91
N VAL A 169 -8.75 7.25 -2.03
CA VAL A 169 -7.45 6.63 -1.71
C VAL A 169 -7.38 6.39 -0.21
N ALA A 170 -6.99 5.20 0.20
CA ALA A 170 -6.76 4.88 1.60
C ALA A 170 -5.50 4.03 1.78
N GLY A 171 -4.76 4.31 2.86
CA GLY A 171 -3.56 3.60 3.24
C GLY A 171 -3.12 3.93 4.66
N ASP A 172 -2.14 3.21 5.19
CA ASP A 172 -1.68 3.33 6.57
C ASP A 172 -0.41 4.18 6.74
N THR A 173 0.15 4.69 5.63
CA THR A 173 1.42 5.44 5.67
C THR A 173 1.29 6.88 5.16
N GLY A 174 2.21 7.76 5.59
CA GLY A 174 2.32 9.10 5.02
C GLY A 174 2.53 9.10 3.51
N SER A 175 3.19 8.06 2.97
CA SER A 175 3.38 7.89 1.51
C SER A 175 2.07 7.68 0.76
N ASP A 176 1.09 7.01 1.38
CA ASP A 176 -0.27 6.83 0.82
C ASP A 176 -1.01 8.16 0.79
N ILE A 177 -0.95 8.89 1.90
CA ILE A 177 -1.60 10.21 2.03
C ILE A 177 -1.06 11.16 0.96
N GLU A 178 0.26 11.31 0.88
CA GLU A 178 0.87 12.18 -0.13
C GLU A 178 0.51 11.76 -1.56
N SER A 179 0.48 10.46 -1.85
CA SER A 179 0.11 9.94 -3.16
C SER A 179 -1.34 10.28 -3.52
N GLY A 180 -2.28 10.12 -2.58
CA GLY A 180 -3.68 10.47 -2.74
C GLY A 180 -3.90 11.98 -2.93
N LEU A 181 -3.24 12.81 -2.12
CA LEU A 181 -3.30 14.26 -2.23
C LEU A 181 -2.74 14.77 -3.56
N ARG A 182 -1.59 14.24 -3.99
CA ARG A 182 -0.98 14.58 -5.29
C ARG A 182 -1.83 14.12 -6.48
N ALA A 183 -2.60 13.05 -6.32
CA ALA A 183 -3.54 12.60 -7.33
C ALA A 183 -4.78 13.51 -7.44
N GLY A 184 -5.03 14.35 -6.44
CA GLY A 184 -6.25 15.16 -6.36
C GLY A 184 -7.49 14.32 -6.05
N ALA A 185 -7.35 13.20 -5.35
CA ALA A 185 -8.44 12.33 -4.96
C ALA A 185 -9.45 13.06 -4.05
N ALA A 186 -10.74 12.80 -4.24
CA ALA A 186 -11.80 13.43 -3.45
C ALA A 186 -11.80 12.96 -2.00
N ILE A 187 -11.45 11.69 -1.76
CA ILE A 187 -11.26 11.12 -0.44
C ILE A 187 -9.83 10.64 -0.31
N VAL A 188 -9.11 11.13 0.70
CA VAL A 188 -7.79 10.63 1.10
C VAL A 188 -7.85 10.29 2.56
N ALA A 189 -7.72 9.02 2.90
CA ALA A 189 -7.87 8.51 4.25
C ALA A 189 -6.61 7.78 4.73
N GLY A 190 -6.15 8.11 5.94
CA GLY A 190 -5.20 7.31 6.69
C GLY A 190 -5.92 6.29 7.56
N VAL A 191 -5.42 5.06 7.67
CA VAL A 191 -5.93 4.05 8.61
C VAL A 191 -4.90 3.76 9.70
N LEU A 192 -5.39 3.49 10.93
CA LEU A 192 -4.54 3.27 12.11
C LEU A 192 -4.18 1.79 12.33
N THR A 193 -4.43 0.94 11.34
CA THR A 193 -4.17 -0.51 11.42
C THR A 193 -2.75 -0.91 11.03
N GLY A 194 -1.93 0.01 10.52
CA GLY A 194 -0.61 -0.30 9.98
C GLY A 194 0.55 0.44 10.63
N ALA A 195 1.51 0.90 9.81
CA ALA A 195 2.83 1.32 10.27
C ALA A 195 2.86 2.72 10.90
N SER A 196 1.95 3.64 10.54
CA SER A 196 1.99 5.02 10.99
C SER A 196 1.08 5.28 12.18
N THR A 197 1.54 6.16 13.07
CA THR A 197 0.72 6.71 14.14
C THR A 197 -0.23 7.78 13.58
N ARG A 198 -1.25 8.16 14.37
CA ARG A 198 -2.13 9.29 14.04
C ARG A 198 -1.33 10.58 13.77
N ALA A 199 -0.31 10.86 14.58
CA ALA A 199 0.53 12.03 14.42
C ALA A 199 1.32 12.02 13.11
N ASP A 200 1.80 10.85 12.67
CA ASP A 200 2.50 10.71 11.38
C ASP A 200 1.56 10.98 10.20
N LEU A 201 0.33 10.47 10.27
CA LEU A 201 -0.69 10.69 9.24
C LEU A 201 -1.15 12.16 9.20
N GLU A 202 -1.33 12.80 10.36
CA GLU A 202 -1.63 14.24 10.47
C GLU A 202 -0.49 15.09 9.88
N GLN A 203 0.76 14.74 10.17
CA GLN A 203 1.94 15.40 9.62
C GLN A 203 2.04 15.25 8.10
N ALA A 204 1.61 14.13 7.55
CA ALA A 204 1.51 13.90 6.10
C ALA A 204 0.34 14.66 5.45
N GLY A 205 -0.50 15.32 6.25
CA GLY A 205 -1.65 16.11 5.79
C GLY A 205 -2.90 15.29 5.50
N ALA A 206 -3.09 14.14 6.16
CA ALA A 206 -4.29 13.30 6.00
C ALA A 206 -5.58 14.08 6.32
N PRO A 207 -6.49 14.29 5.34
CA PRO A 207 -7.75 14.98 5.60
C PRO A 207 -8.71 14.15 6.46
N LEU A 208 -8.56 12.83 6.43
CA LEU A 208 -9.38 11.86 7.14
C LEU A 208 -8.48 10.81 7.78
N ILE A 209 -8.72 10.49 9.04
CA ILE A 209 -8.02 9.40 9.75
C ILE A 209 -9.06 8.49 10.38
N LEU A 210 -9.01 7.23 10.00
CA LEU A 210 -9.94 6.16 10.35
C LEU A 210 -9.25 5.13 11.25
N ASP A 211 -10.01 4.45 12.08
CA ASP A 211 -9.45 3.38 12.89
C ASP A 211 -9.14 2.16 12.01
N THR A 212 -10.01 1.84 11.06
CA THR A 212 -9.89 0.71 10.13
C THR A 212 -10.32 1.09 8.72
N ILE A 213 -10.04 0.24 7.74
CA ILE A 213 -10.52 0.45 6.36
C ILE A 213 -12.05 0.37 6.25
N ALA A 214 -12.73 -0.34 7.15
CA ALA A 214 -14.20 -0.43 7.16
C ALA A 214 -14.87 0.92 7.41
N ASP A 215 -14.20 1.79 8.12
CA ASP A 215 -14.73 3.12 8.48
C ASP A 215 -14.76 4.10 7.28
N ILE A 216 -14.24 3.69 6.11
CA ILE A 216 -14.32 4.52 4.89
C ILE A 216 -15.75 4.57 4.30
N LEU A 217 -16.57 3.54 4.54
CA LEU A 217 -17.88 3.38 3.89
C LEU A 217 -18.83 4.57 4.07
N PRO A 218 -19.04 5.13 5.27
CA PRO A 218 -19.90 6.29 5.47
C PRO A 218 -19.44 7.54 4.67
N HIS A 219 -18.14 7.66 4.43
CA HIS A 219 -17.58 8.79 3.68
C HIS A 219 -17.82 8.65 2.18
N ILE A 220 -17.88 7.43 1.66
CA ILE A 220 -18.22 7.15 0.26
C ILE A 220 -19.71 7.37 0.03
N ASP A 221 -20.58 6.86 0.92
CA ASP A 221 -22.02 7.00 0.82
C ASP A 221 -22.47 8.46 0.92
N SER A 222 -21.81 9.28 1.76
CA SER A 222 -22.12 10.70 1.91
C SER A 222 -21.86 11.55 0.66
N VAL A 223 -21.02 11.06 -0.26
CA VAL A 223 -20.73 11.70 -1.52
C VAL A 223 -21.71 11.26 -2.62
N THR A 224 -22.39 10.10 -2.45
CA THR A 224 -23.35 9.56 -3.42
C THR A 224 -24.80 10.00 -3.16
N GLY A 225 -25.13 10.58 -2.01
CA GLY A 225 -26.44 11.14 -1.64
C GLY A 225 -26.51 12.63 -1.89
#